data_5b63d387d99a1b93379c61e172032b77
#
_entry.id   5b63d387d99a1b93379c61e172032b77
#
_cell.length_a   1.000
_cell.length_b   1.000
_cell.length_c   1.000
_cell.angle_alpha   90.00
_cell.angle_beta   90.00
_cell.angle_gamma   90.00
#
_symmetry.space_group_name_H-M   'P 1'
#
loop_
_entity.id
_entity.type
_entity.pdbx_description
1 polymer ?
#
loop_
_entity_poly.entity_id
_entity_poly.type
_entity_poly.pdbx_seq_one_letter_code
_entity_poly.pdbx_strand_id
1 'polypeptide(L)'
;HFAWQGGEPTLMGLDFFRRVVSYQKEAARPGLKIENAIQTNGTLLTDDWCRFFVENHFLVGISLDGPQEMHDVYRKDKGSGGTFERVIHGIRLLKDYQVDFNILTCVSAVNAEKPLEVYHFLRDEIGAEFIQFIPIVEWENSSDSKKERRLSVRSVNGEQYGYFLNSIFDDWLAHDLGKVFVQLFDTSFGHWIGAPGGL
;
A
#
# COMPACT_ATOMS: atom_id res chain seq x y z
N HIS A 1 16.61 -2.18 -9.41
CA HIS A 1 15.40 -2.30 -8.60
C HIS A 1 14.29 -2.98 -9.42
N PHE A 2 13.62 -3.99 -8.86
CA PHE A 2 12.48 -4.68 -9.46
C PHE A 2 11.25 -4.47 -8.58
N ALA A 3 10.17 -3.90 -9.15
CA ALA A 3 8.89 -3.71 -8.50
C ALA A 3 7.86 -4.67 -9.11
N TRP A 4 7.42 -5.63 -8.34
CA TRP A 4 6.44 -6.65 -8.74
C TRP A 4 5.04 -6.18 -8.34
N GLN A 5 4.30 -5.66 -9.31
CA GLN A 5 2.94 -5.17 -9.10
C GLN A 5 2.07 -5.38 -10.34
N GLY A 6 0.77 -5.23 -10.18
CA GLY A 6 -0.22 -5.42 -11.23
C GLY A 6 -0.97 -6.74 -11.08
N GLY A 7 -2.30 -6.70 -11.09
CA GLY A 7 -3.12 -7.81 -10.63
C GLY A 7 -2.79 -8.17 -9.18
N GLU A 8 -2.55 -9.46 -8.93
CA GLU A 8 -2.05 -9.96 -7.64
C GLU A 8 -0.82 -10.84 -7.88
N PRO A 9 0.41 -10.33 -7.60
CA PRO A 9 1.64 -11.05 -7.91
C PRO A 9 1.77 -12.40 -7.20
N THR A 10 1.23 -12.54 -5.98
CA THR A 10 1.33 -13.80 -5.22
C THR A 10 0.58 -14.97 -5.89
N LEU A 11 -0.33 -14.71 -6.82
CA LEU A 11 -0.97 -15.74 -7.65
C LEU A 11 0.01 -16.46 -8.58
N MET A 12 1.17 -15.88 -8.88
CA MET A 12 2.22 -16.56 -9.64
C MET A 12 2.86 -17.71 -8.87
N GLY A 13 2.64 -17.75 -7.56
CA GLY A 13 3.18 -18.76 -6.66
C GLY A 13 4.65 -18.54 -6.31
N LEU A 14 5.05 -19.12 -5.19
CA LEU A 14 6.39 -18.93 -4.61
C LEU A 14 7.51 -19.47 -5.51
N ASP A 15 7.26 -20.54 -6.26
CA ASP A 15 8.26 -21.13 -7.16
C ASP A 15 8.62 -20.23 -8.34
N PHE A 16 7.69 -19.38 -8.79
CA PHE A 16 8.01 -18.35 -9.77
C PHE A 16 9.06 -17.38 -9.19
N PHE A 17 8.84 -16.87 -8.00
CA PHE A 17 9.76 -15.91 -7.38
C PHE A 17 11.10 -16.52 -6.98
N ARG A 18 11.13 -17.79 -6.58
CA ARG A 18 12.38 -18.52 -6.37
C ARG A 18 13.23 -18.57 -7.66
N ARG A 19 12.61 -18.83 -8.80
CA ARG A 19 13.29 -18.80 -10.10
C ARG A 19 13.75 -17.39 -10.48
N VAL A 20 12.93 -16.37 -10.22
CA VAL A 20 13.32 -14.97 -10.45
C VAL A 20 14.62 -14.65 -9.70
N VAL A 21 14.65 -14.96 -8.40
CA VAL A 21 15.84 -14.70 -7.57
C VAL A 21 17.04 -15.51 -8.04
N SER A 22 16.85 -16.75 -8.49
CA SER A 22 17.93 -17.56 -9.08
C SER A 22 18.54 -16.85 -10.32
N TYR A 23 17.70 -16.41 -11.25
CA TYR A 23 18.18 -15.68 -12.42
C TYR A 23 18.83 -14.33 -12.09
N GLN A 24 18.31 -13.63 -11.09
CA GLN A 24 18.94 -12.39 -10.62
C GLN A 24 20.34 -12.65 -10.04
N LYS A 25 20.52 -13.73 -9.25
CA LYS A 25 21.81 -14.14 -8.72
C LYS A 25 22.81 -14.55 -9.82
N GLU A 26 22.34 -15.27 -10.84
CA GLU A 26 23.15 -15.67 -11.99
C GLU A 26 23.59 -14.48 -12.84
N ALA A 27 22.71 -13.47 -13.00
CA ALA A 27 22.99 -12.26 -13.76
C ALA A 27 23.75 -11.18 -12.96
N ALA A 28 23.92 -11.35 -11.65
CA ALA A 28 24.58 -10.37 -10.81
C ALA A 28 26.06 -10.17 -11.20
N ARG A 29 26.50 -8.92 -11.20
CA ARG A 29 27.89 -8.51 -11.48
C ARG A 29 28.48 -7.83 -10.25
N PRO A 30 29.81 -7.84 -10.06
CA PRO A 30 30.43 -7.12 -8.96
C PRO A 30 30.00 -5.65 -8.92
N GLY A 31 29.54 -5.18 -7.77
CA GLY A 31 29.05 -3.81 -7.55
C GLY A 31 27.58 -3.57 -7.94
N LEU A 32 26.87 -4.54 -8.52
CA LEU A 32 25.44 -4.44 -8.81
C LEU A 32 24.62 -4.85 -7.56
N LYS A 33 23.84 -3.91 -7.02
CA LYS A 33 22.86 -4.19 -5.99
C LYS A 33 21.49 -4.44 -6.66
N ILE A 34 20.92 -5.60 -6.42
CA ILE A 34 19.59 -5.98 -6.88
C ILE A 34 18.63 -5.89 -5.69
N GLU A 35 17.58 -5.11 -5.84
CA GLU A 35 16.54 -4.93 -4.83
C GLU A 35 15.19 -5.32 -5.41
N ASN A 36 14.38 -5.99 -4.61
CA ASN A 36 13.04 -6.43 -4.98
C ASN A 36 11.99 -5.83 -4.06
N ALA A 37 10.91 -5.32 -4.63
CA ALA A 37 9.71 -4.95 -3.91
C ALA A 37 8.50 -5.65 -4.54
N ILE A 38 7.54 -6.05 -3.72
CA ILE A 38 6.28 -6.68 -4.16
C ILE A 38 5.10 -5.93 -3.57
N GLN A 39 4.12 -5.57 -4.42
CA GLN A 39 2.86 -5.00 -3.99
C GLN A 39 1.77 -6.06 -4.05
N THR A 40 1.17 -6.39 -2.91
CA THR A 40 0.17 -7.45 -2.80
C THR A 40 -1.05 -7.01 -2.00
N ASN A 41 -2.17 -7.67 -2.24
CA ASN A 41 -3.37 -7.54 -1.40
C ASN A 41 -3.23 -8.30 -0.06
N GLY A 42 -2.14 -9.02 0.16
CA GLY A 42 -1.83 -9.69 1.42
C GLY A 42 -2.64 -10.95 1.74
N THR A 43 -3.65 -11.30 0.94
CA THR A 43 -4.62 -12.37 1.28
C THR A 43 -4.09 -13.79 1.14
N LEU A 44 -2.95 -13.97 0.46
CA LEU A 44 -2.33 -15.27 0.18
C LEU A 44 -0.98 -15.46 0.88
N LEU A 45 -0.63 -14.56 1.79
CA LEU A 45 0.62 -14.68 2.54
C LEU A 45 0.57 -15.87 3.50
N THR A 46 1.69 -16.59 3.57
CA THR A 46 1.93 -17.75 4.43
C THR A 46 3.31 -17.64 5.04
N ASP A 47 3.62 -18.52 6.00
CA ASP A 47 4.96 -18.64 6.59
C ASP A 47 6.05 -18.81 5.53
N ASP A 48 5.77 -19.58 4.46
CA ASP A 48 6.76 -19.80 3.39
C ASP A 48 7.02 -18.53 2.58
N TRP A 49 6.01 -17.69 2.35
CA TRP A 49 6.18 -16.38 1.75
C TRP A 49 7.03 -15.46 2.63
N CYS A 50 6.73 -15.41 3.92
CA CYS A 50 7.49 -14.56 4.85
C CYS A 50 8.96 -14.99 4.97
N ARG A 51 9.24 -16.30 5.07
CA ARG A 51 10.62 -16.80 5.02
C ARG A 51 11.33 -16.39 3.74
N PHE A 52 10.68 -16.56 2.60
CA PHE A 52 11.24 -16.17 1.31
C PHE A 52 11.55 -14.67 1.23
N PHE A 53 10.66 -13.81 1.75
CA PHE A 53 10.86 -12.36 1.77
C PHE A 53 12.06 -11.96 2.63
N VAL A 54 12.18 -12.54 3.83
CA VAL A 54 13.35 -12.31 4.71
C VAL A 54 14.64 -12.77 4.04
N GLU A 55 14.70 -14.00 3.54
CA GLU A 55 15.89 -14.59 2.93
C GLU A 55 16.40 -13.81 1.71
N ASN A 56 15.50 -13.14 0.99
CA ASN A 56 15.82 -12.44 -0.24
C ASN A 56 15.62 -10.92 -0.16
N HIS A 57 15.43 -10.37 1.06
CA HIS A 57 15.34 -8.94 1.34
C HIS A 57 14.29 -8.22 0.48
N PHE A 58 13.09 -8.79 0.36
CA PHE A 58 11.97 -8.14 -0.31
C PHE A 58 11.34 -7.07 0.57
N LEU A 59 11.08 -5.89 -0.01
CA LEU A 59 10.16 -4.93 0.58
C LEU A 59 8.73 -5.30 0.16
N VAL A 60 7.82 -5.40 1.13
CA VAL A 60 6.44 -5.84 0.86
C VAL A 60 5.47 -4.69 1.06
N GLY A 61 4.81 -4.26 -0.02
CA GLY A 61 3.68 -3.33 0.04
C GLY A 61 2.37 -4.08 0.26
N ILE A 62 1.62 -3.72 1.29
CA ILE A 62 0.32 -4.32 1.60
C ILE A 62 -0.81 -3.33 1.33
N SER A 63 -1.81 -3.77 0.59
CA SER A 63 -3.01 -2.98 0.36
C SER A 63 -3.99 -3.09 1.53
N LEU A 64 -4.20 -2.00 2.27
CA LEU A 64 -5.16 -1.92 3.36
C LEU A 64 -5.80 -0.51 3.39
N ASP A 65 -7.13 -0.43 3.26
CA ASP A 65 -7.83 0.83 3.03
C ASP A 65 -8.45 1.46 4.31
N GLY A 66 -8.09 0.96 5.49
CA GLY A 66 -8.58 1.42 6.79
C GLY A 66 -9.23 0.29 7.59
N PRO A 67 -10.05 0.61 8.61
CA PRO A 67 -10.84 -0.36 9.37
C PRO A 67 -11.71 -1.27 8.49
N GLN A 68 -12.15 -2.40 9.04
CA GLN A 68 -12.85 -3.45 8.28
C GLN A 68 -14.05 -2.93 7.49
N GLU A 69 -14.86 -2.09 8.09
CA GLU A 69 -16.06 -1.54 7.47
C GLU A 69 -15.77 -0.64 6.25
N MET A 70 -14.58 -0.04 6.18
CA MET A 70 -14.15 0.74 5.03
C MET A 70 -13.45 -0.14 4.00
N HIS A 71 -12.54 -1.00 4.46
CA HIS A 71 -11.77 -1.90 3.60
C HIS A 71 -12.68 -2.83 2.80
N ASP A 72 -13.62 -3.49 3.46
CA ASP A 72 -14.48 -4.51 2.86
C ASP A 72 -15.57 -3.96 1.94
N VAL A 73 -15.73 -2.61 1.84
CA VAL A 73 -16.64 -2.03 0.85
C VAL A 73 -16.21 -2.38 -0.57
N TYR A 74 -14.92 -2.20 -0.87
CA TYR A 74 -14.38 -2.37 -2.21
C TYR A 74 -13.40 -3.52 -2.36
N ARG A 75 -12.76 -3.96 -1.29
CA ARG A 75 -11.82 -5.09 -1.32
C ARG A 75 -12.52 -6.39 -0.99
N LYS A 76 -13.12 -6.95 -2.02
CA LYS A 76 -13.87 -8.21 -1.96
C LYS A 76 -13.18 -9.29 -2.77
N ASP A 77 -13.35 -10.51 -2.34
CA ASP A 77 -12.92 -11.68 -3.12
C ASP A 77 -13.94 -12.02 -4.24
N LYS A 78 -13.61 -13.04 -5.02
CA LYS A 78 -14.48 -13.52 -6.12
C LYS A 78 -15.85 -14.00 -5.63
N GLY A 79 -15.99 -14.37 -4.36
CA GLY A 79 -17.25 -14.75 -3.71
C GLY A 79 -18.01 -13.58 -3.11
N SER A 80 -17.54 -12.34 -3.32
CA SER A 80 -18.08 -11.10 -2.73
C SER A 80 -17.91 -10.99 -1.21
N GLY A 81 -17.12 -11.86 -0.59
CA GLY A 81 -16.73 -11.77 0.81
C GLY A 81 -15.66 -10.70 1.04
N GLY A 82 -15.68 -10.03 2.20
CA GLY A 82 -14.64 -9.11 2.60
C GLY A 82 -13.27 -9.80 2.71
N THR A 83 -12.21 -9.03 2.54
CA THR A 83 -10.83 -9.57 2.58
C THR A 83 -10.05 -9.16 3.82
N PHE A 84 -10.60 -8.27 4.66
CA PHE A 84 -9.94 -7.66 5.79
C PHE A 84 -9.23 -8.67 6.71
N GLU A 85 -9.93 -9.67 7.22
CA GLU A 85 -9.34 -10.65 8.15
C GLU A 85 -8.14 -11.39 7.56
N ARG A 86 -8.19 -11.72 6.26
CA ARG A 86 -7.06 -12.36 5.56
C ARG A 86 -5.86 -11.42 5.43
N VAL A 87 -6.11 -10.15 5.16
CA VAL A 87 -5.05 -9.13 5.08
C VAL A 87 -4.40 -8.94 6.45
N ILE A 88 -5.21 -8.80 7.51
CA ILE A 88 -4.69 -8.68 8.89
C ILE A 88 -3.88 -9.92 9.29
N HIS A 89 -4.33 -11.12 8.92
CA HIS A 89 -3.54 -12.32 9.14
C HIS A 89 -2.18 -12.24 8.40
N GLY A 90 -2.18 -11.81 7.13
CA GLY A 90 -0.94 -11.62 6.37
C GLY A 90 0.00 -10.59 7.01
N ILE A 91 -0.53 -9.47 7.51
CA ILE A 91 0.27 -8.46 8.22
C ILE A 91 0.87 -9.02 9.52
N ARG A 92 0.11 -9.82 10.29
CA ARG A 92 0.64 -10.48 11.48
C ARG A 92 1.82 -11.40 11.15
N LEU A 93 1.70 -12.19 10.09
CA LEU A 93 2.80 -13.02 9.62
C LEU A 93 4.03 -12.19 9.24
N LEU A 94 3.87 -11.09 8.49
CA LEU A 94 4.99 -10.21 8.15
C LEU A 94 5.70 -9.68 9.40
N LYS A 95 4.95 -9.28 10.43
CA LYS A 95 5.50 -8.82 11.72
C LYS A 95 6.23 -9.94 12.46
N ASP A 96 5.63 -11.12 12.57
CA ASP A 96 6.20 -12.27 13.27
C ASP A 96 7.54 -12.70 12.67
N TYR A 97 7.67 -12.58 11.34
CA TYR A 97 8.90 -12.87 10.60
C TYR A 97 9.83 -11.67 10.43
N GLN A 98 9.46 -10.50 10.95
CA GLN A 98 10.24 -9.27 10.81
C GLN A 98 10.52 -8.89 9.34
N VAL A 99 9.55 -9.08 8.47
CA VAL A 99 9.61 -8.65 7.07
C VAL A 99 9.36 -7.15 6.99
N ASP A 100 10.22 -6.42 6.26
CA ASP A 100 10.01 -5.00 5.99
C ASP A 100 8.76 -4.81 5.12
N PHE A 101 7.81 -4.03 5.60
CA PHE A 101 6.59 -3.74 4.85
C PHE A 101 6.12 -2.30 4.97
N ASN A 102 5.39 -1.85 3.97
CA ASN A 102 4.64 -0.60 3.97
C ASN A 102 3.17 -0.83 3.69
N ILE A 103 2.31 0.11 4.09
CA ILE A 103 0.88 0.08 3.78
C ILE A 103 0.57 1.03 2.64
N LEU A 104 -0.13 0.52 1.62
CA LEU A 104 -0.76 1.31 0.58
C LEU A 104 -2.26 1.38 0.80
N THR A 105 -2.77 2.57 1.02
CA THR A 105 -4.19 2.85 1.21
C THR A 105 -4.76 3.54 0.00
N CYS A 106 -5.73 2.91 -0.65
CA CYS A 106 -6.53 3.57 -1.68
C CYS A 106 -7.57 4.47 -1.01
N VAL A 107 -7.46 5.78 -1.23
CA VAL A 107 -8.42 6.75 -0.73
C VAL A 107 -9.61 6.80 -1.68
N SER A 108 -10.77 6.40 -1.18
CA SER A 108 -12.04 6.31 -1.89
C SER A 108 -13.06 7.27 -1.27
N ALA A 109 -14.22 7.43 -1.90
CA ALA A 109 -15.33 8.20 -1.34
C ALA A 109 -15.76 7.72 0.07
N VAL A 110 -15.50 6.45 0.42
CA VAL A 110 -15.91 5.87 1.71
C VAL A 110 -14.97 6.29 2.84
N ASN A 111 -13.66 6.14 2.67
CA ASN A 111 -12.68 6.41 3.72
C ASN A 111 -12.19 7.87 3.74
N ALA A 112 -12.39 8.62 2.64
CA ALA A 112 -11.99 10.02 2.55
C ALA A 112 -12.72 10.95 3.57
N GLU A 113 -13.90 10.55 4.03
CA GLU A 113 -14.69 11.33 4.99
C GLU A 113 -14.21 11.16 6.44
N LYS A 114 -13.35 10.18 6.70
CA LYS A 114 -12.88 9.81 8.05
C LYS A 114 -11.35 9.70 8.11
N PRO A 115 -10.62 10.76 7.75
CA PRO A 115 -9.15 10.71 7.61
C PRO A 115 -8.42 10.25 8.87
N LEU A 116 -8.76 10.81 10.03
CA LEU A 116 -8.09 10.46 11.29
C LEU A 116 -8.42 9.05 11.77
N GLU A 117 -9.64 8.55 11.52
CA GLU A 117 -9.99 7.17 11.84
C GLU A 117 -9.14 6.19 11.03
N VAL A 118 -8.94 6.46 9.73
CA VAL A 118 -8.05 5.66 8.87
C VAL A 118 -6.61 5.75 9.35
N TYR A 119 -6.11 6.96 9.59
CA TYR A 119 -4.71 7.16 9.96
C TYR A 119 -4.38 6.53 11.32
N HIS A 120 -5.20 6.78 12.34
CA HIS A 120 -5.00 6.22 13.68
C HIS A 120 -5.09 4.69 13.66
N PHE A 121 -6.04 4.12 12.90
CA PHE A 121 -6.10 2.67 12.73
C PHE A 121 -4.80 2.10 12.16
N LEU A 122 -4.26 2.69 11.07
CA LEU A 122 -3.02 2.24 10.47
C LEU A 122 -1.82 2.41 11.40
N ARG A 123 -1.74 3.53 12.12
CA ARG A 123 -0.66 3.82 13.06
C ARG A 123 -0.73 2.96 14.30
N ASP A 124 -1.87 2.96 14.99
CA ASP A 124 -2.00 2.44 16.36
C ASP A 124 -2.35 0.95 16.40
N GLU A 125 -3.27 0.49 15.55
CA GLU A 125 -3.71 -0.90 15.55
C GLU A 125 -2.85 -1.77 14.63
N ILE A 126 -2.56 -1.26 13.42
CA ILE A 126 -1.68 -1.96 12.50
C ILE A 126 -0.21 -1.73 12.85
N GLY A 127 0.15 -0.63 13.49
CA GLY A 127 1.54 -0.26 13.79
C GLY A 127 2.34 -0.06 12.49
N ALA A 128 1.74 0.57 11.51
CA ALA A 128 2.39 0.88 10.25
C ALA A 128 3.36 2.04 10.43
N GLU A 129 4.62 1.83 10.11
CA GLU A 129 5.64 2.88 10.11
C GLU A 129 5.74 3.61 8.77
N PHE A 130 5.40 2.93 7.66
CA PHE A 130 5.46 3.49 6.31
C PHE A 130 4.09 3.40 5.64
N ILE A 131 3.53 4.55 5.27
CA ILE A 131 2.18 4.67 4.72
C ILE A 131 2.20 5.46 3.41
N GLN A 132 1.43 4.98 2.43
CA GLN A 132 1.18 5.70 1.19
C GLN A 132 -0.33 5.81 0.96
N PHE A 133 -0.81 7.04 0.72
CA PHE A 133 -2.20 7.32 0.34
C PHE A 133 -2.31 7.58 -1.15
N ILE A 134 -3.16 6.81 -1.85
CA ILE A 134 -3.34 6.89 -3.30
C ILE A 134 -4.82 7.17 -3.59
N PRO A 135 -5.19 8.31 -4.22
CA PRO A 135 -6.59 8.59 -4.51
C PRO A 135 -7.13 7.65 -5.60
N ILE A 136 -8.35 7.14 -5.42
CA ILE A 136 -9.09 6.48 -6.49
C ILE A 136 -9.70 7.57 -7.39
N VAL A 137 -9.30 7.55 -8.66
CA VAL A 137 -9.86 8.44 -9.70
C VAL A 137 -10.23 7.55 -10.90
N GLU A 138 -11.48 7.14 -10.96
CA GLU A 138 -12.04 6.29 -12.01
C GLU A 138 -13.18 6.99 -12.71
N TRP A 139 -13.29 6.78 -14.01
CA TRP A 139 -14.43 7.29 -14.78
C TRP A 139 -15.56 6.26 -14.82
N GLU A 140 -16.81 6.74 -14.80
CA GLU A 140 -17.92 5.86 -15.08
C GLU A 140 -17.80 5.27 -16.49
N ASN A 141 -18.01 3.96 -16.61
CA ASN A 141 -18.07 3.30 -17.92
C ASN A 141 -19.35 3.74 -18.65
N SER A 142 -19.26 4.79 -19.48
CA SER A 142 -20.34 5.19 -20.36
C SER A 142 -20.14 4.53 -21.72
N SER A 143 -21.11 3.72 -22.15
CA SER A 143 -21.18 3.20 -23.52
C SER A 143 -21.53 4.27 -24.54
N ASP A 144 -21.88 5.47 -24.09
CA ASP A 144 -22.28 6.61 -24.93
C ASP A 144 -21.15 7.65 -24.96
N SER A 145 -20.46 7.73 -26.11
CA SER A 145 -19.36 8.66 -26.34
C SER A 145 -19.73 10.15 -26.29
N LYS A 146 -21.02 10.47 -26.21
CA LYS A 146 -21.55 11.85 -26.13
C LYS A 146 -21.89 12.29 -24.71
N LYS A 147 -21.85 11.41 -23.71
CA LYS A 147 -22.09 11.81 -22.31
C LYS A 147 -20.84 12.43 -21.70
N GLU A 148 -21.02 13.47 -20.91
CA GLU A 148 -19.95 14.00 -20.06
C GLU A 148 -19.36 12.89 -19.20
N ARG A 149 -18.02 12.82 -19.20
CA ARG A 149 -17.30 11.89 -18.33
C ARG A 149 -17.55 12.29 -16.87
N ARG A 150 -18.09 11.38 -16.09
CA ARG A 150 -18.29 11.56 -14.65
C ARG A 150 -17.36 10.63 -13.88
N LEU A 151 -16.93 11.09 -12.72
CA LEU A 151 -16.18 10.24 -11.79
C LEU A 151 -17.10 9.13 -11.26
N SER A 152 -16.55 7.94 -11.09
CA SER A 152 -17.27 6.82 -10.47
C SER A 152 -17.62 7.17 -9.02
N VAL A 153 -18.65 6.51 -8.49
CA VAL A 153 -19.06 6.65 -7.07
C VAL A 153 -17.97 6.24 -6.07
N ARG A 154 -16.93 5.57 -6.53
CA ARG A 154 -15.77 5.16 -5.70
C ARG A 154 -14.71 6.25 -5.62
N SER A 155 -14.70 7.15 -6.61
CA SER A 155 -13.66 8.16 -6.75
C SER A 155 -13.80 9.26 -5.70
N VAL A 156 -12.66 9.80 -5.31
CA VAL A 156 -12.61 11.06 -4.55
C VAL A 156 -12.45 12.24 -5.51
N ASN A 157 -13.04 13.37 -5.18
CA ASN A 157 -12.73 14.63 -5.83
C ASN A 157 -11.54 15.33 -5.14
N GLY A 158 -11.06 16.42 -5.73
CA GLY A 158 -9.91 17.15 -5.22
C GLY A 158 -10.12 17.75 -3.83
N GLU A 159 -11.35 18.20 -3.51
CA GLU A 159 -11.69 18.76 -2.21
C GLU A 159 -11.68 17.68 -1.11
N GLN A 160 -12.31 16.53 -1.36
CA GLN A 160 -12.32 15.41 -0.44
C GLN A 160 -10.91 14.88 -0.18
N TYR A 161 -10.10 14.73 -1.23
CA TYR A 161 -8.74 14.24 -1.07
C TYR A 161 -7.85 15.27 -0.36
N GLY A 162 -8.01 16.54 -0.66
CA GLY A 162 -7.33 17.64 0.03
C GLY A 162 -7.67 17.69 1.53
N TYR A 163 -8.96 17.57 1.87
CA TYR A 163 -9.41 17.47 3.26
C TYR A 163 -8.80 16.26 3.98
N PHE A 164 -8.82 15.09 3.32
CA PHE A 164 -8.24 13.86 3.85
C PHE A 164 -6.76 14.04 4.19
N LEU A 165 -5.97 14.55 3.25
CA LEU A 165 -4.53 14.73 3.44
C LEU A 165 -4.22 15.80 4.50
N ASN A 166 -4.89 16.96 4.45
CA ASN A 166 -4.62 18.04 5.40
C ASN A 166 -4.94 17.64 6.84
N SER A 167 -6.07 16.95 7.06
CA SER A 167 -6.43 16.48 8.39
C SER A 167 -5.39 15.52 8.98
N ILE A 168 -4.87 14.60 8.15
CA ILE A 168 -3.82 13.67 8.60
C ILE A 168 -2.50 14.40 8.76
N PHE A 169 -2.17 15.34 7.88
CA PHE A 169 -0.91 16.10 7.95
C PHE A 169 -0.78 16.88 9.25
N ASP A 170 -1.86 17.54 9.69
CA ASP A 170 -1.86 18.31 10.94
C ASP A 170 -1.60 17.42 12.16
N ASP A 171 -2.22 16.24 12.21
CA ASP A 171 -2.01 15.27 13.30
C ASP A 171 -0.62 14.65 13.24
N TRP A 172 -0.18 14.22 12.05
CA TRP A 172 1.15 13.65 11.81
C TRP A 172 2.27 14.62 12.18
N LEU A 173 2.14 15.89 11.78
CA LEU A 173 3.16 16.91 12.07
C LEU A 173 3.30 17.16 13.57
N ALA A 174 2.18 17.12 14.29
CA ALA A 174 2.17 17.37 15.73
C ALA A 174 2.71 16.19 16.57
N HIS A 175 2.56 14.95 16.12
CA HIS A 175 2.75 13.77 16.97
C HIS A 175 3.72 12.73 16.43
N ASP A 176 3.85 12.61 15.10
CA ASP A 176 4.43 11.42 14.46
C ASP A 176 5.62 11.71 13.54
N LEU A 177 6.03 12.99 13.42
CA LEU A 177 7.19 13.37 12.63
C LEU A 177 8.45 12.61 13.06
N GLY A 178 9.06 11.87 12.11
CA GLY A 178 10.22 11.02 12.36
C GLY A 178 9.92 9.69 13.04
N LYS A 179 8.63 9.33 13.24
CA LYS A 179 8.19 8.04 13.78
C LYS A 179 7.36 7.26 12.75
N VAL A 180 6.42 7.94 12.09
CA VAL A 180 5.62 7.39 11.01
C VAL A 180 5.95 8.16 9.74
N PHE A 181 6.23 7.44 8.67
CA PHE A 181 6.62 8.02 7.39
C PHE A 181 5.44 7.93 6.42
N VAL A 182 4.86 9.09 6.12
CA VAL A 182 3.82 9.20 5.09
C VAL A 182 4.46 9.74 3.82
N GLN A 183 4.59 8.93 2.79
CA GLN A 183 5.41 9.22 1.60
C GLN A 183 5.22 10.64 1.04
N LEU A 184 3.96 11.07 0.89
CA LEU A 184 3.67 12.41 0.36
C LEU A 184 4.12 13.53 1.31
N PHE A 185 3.93 13.32 2.62
CA PHE A 185 4.26 14.33 3.62
C PHE A 185 5.76 14.47 3.78
N ASP A 186 6.47 13.35 3.92
CA ASP A 186 7.94 13.35 4.04
C ASP A 186 8.60 13.96 2.82
N THR A 187 8.13 13.63 1.61
CA THR A 187 8.64 14.20 0.37
C THR A 187 8.38 15.70 0.31
N SER A 188 7.16 16.15 0.63
CA SER A 188 6.78 17.56 0.58
C SER A 188 7.53 18.38 1.64
N PHE A 189 7.59 17.86 2.87
CA PHE A 189 8.29 18.49 3.97
C PHE A 189 9.80 18.57 3.72
N GLY A 190 10.39 17.46 3.20
CA GLY A 190 11.80 17.43 2.81
C GLY A 190 12.15 18.51 1.79
N HIS A 191 11.32 18.69 0.75
CA HIS A 191 11.51 19.79 -0.21
C HIS A 191 11.41 21.17 0.44
N TRP A 192 10.49 21.35 1.36
CA TRP A 192 10.26 22.62 2.05
C TRP A 192 11.45 23.05 2.90
N ILE A 193 12.09 22.12 3.61
CA ILE A 193 13.28 22.39 4.43
C ILE A 193 14.60 22.31 3.65
N GLY A 194 14.55 22.09 2.34
CA GLY A 194 15.74 22.02 1.48
C GLY A 194 16.57 20.75 1.68
N ALA A 195 15.98 19.65 2.15
CA ALA A 195 16.66 18.38 2.24
C ALA A 195 17.01 17.86 0.83
N PRO A 196 18.25 17.38 0.59
CA PRO A 196 18.65 16.89 -0.72
C PRO A 196 17.95 15.57 -1.02
N GLY A 197 17.14 15.56 -2.10
CA GLY A 197 16.59 14.37 -2.76
C GLY A 197 15.71 13.47 -1.87
N GLY A 198 14.44 13.40 -2.25
CA GLY A 198 13.45 12.59 -1.51
C GLY A 198 13.85 11.14 -1.30
N LEU A 199 13.20 10.58 -0.31
CA LEU A 199 13.23 9.17 0.09
C LEU A 199 12.91 8.21 -1.07
#